data_fd1da37a6687182b14f7323b057f3129
#
_entry.id   fd1da37a6687182b14f7323b057f3129
#
_cell.length_a   1.000
_cell.length_b   1.000
_cell.length_c   1.000
_cell.angle_alpha   90.00
_cell.angle_beta   90.00
_cell.angle_gamma   90.00
#
_symmetry.space_group_name_H-M   'P 1'
#
loop_
_entity.id
_entity.type
_entity.pdbx_description
1 polymer ?
#
loop_
_entity_poly.entity_id
_entity_poly.type
_entity_poly.pdbx_seq_one_letter_code
_entity_poly.pdbx_strand_id
1 'polypeptide(L)'
;GSEMCIRDRLIASFIITSCSESDKEENDNQLSDAALPLLGYWLLQEETDDYYYCSMLTFTKDCFYQVREQYKNETEGNLGTFSFDDRTNVITFNPTKDFSDEDLVSFSCQVLNVTETNLTIKTDEGELLNYTKTTNGTFPYYVWEEKIVAVAQAVDLGLPSGTKWASWNIGASTPQEYGDDYAWGELHTKTDFVKSTYQYYNSTSEKYDYIGNSICGNSQYDIAKHLWGGNWQLPSKTDFEELVKNCTMQWSNIGGVRGIMFYGKNDNSIFLPAGGARQHDNIENYCTYGTGTLSPTAEEDVYAFVAEERYGCDINTRFRFWGQSIRPVMK
;
A
#
# COMPACT_ATOMS: atom_id res chain seq x y z
N GLY A 1 10.30 20.50 24.29
CA GLY A 1 9.54 19.30 24.33
C GLY A 1 10.20 18.31 23.39
N SER A 2 10.72 17.22 23.92
CA SER A 2 11.30 16.13 23.13
C SER A 2 10.15 15.44 22.40
N GLU A 3 10.12 15.53 21.08
CA GLU A 3 9.37 14.58 20.25
C GLU A 3 10.03 13.22 20.46
N MET A 4 9.42 12.40 21.29
CA MET A 4 9.79 11.00 21.45
C MET A 4 9.31 10.29 20.19
N CYS A 5 10.24 9.78 19.42
CA CYS A 5 9.97 9.06 18.20
C CYS A 5 9.16 7.79 18.55
N ILE A 6 8.06 7.52 17.85
CA ILE A 6 7.23 6.32 18.02
C ILE A 6 8.04 5.05 17.78
N ARG A 7 9.16 5.16 17.09
CA ARG A 7 10.22 4.17 16.97
C ARG A 7 10.63 3.51 18.30
N ASP A 8 10.38 4.19 19.43
CA ASP A 8 10.71 3.71 20.76
C ASP A 8 9.57 2.90 21.42
N ARG A 9 8.42 2.72 20.76
CA ARG A 9 7.25 2.10 21.39
C ARG A 9 7.28 0.57 21.41
N LEU A 10 7.76 -0.09 20.33
CA LEU A 10 7.93 -1.55 20.26
C LEU A 10 9.36 -1.98 19.89
N ILE A 11 10.22 -1.02 19.57
CA ILE A 11 11.62 -1.25 19.22
C ILE A 11 12.41 -0.46 20.22
N ALA A 12 12.62 -0.93 21.41
CA ALA A 12 13.65 -0.30 22.17
C ALA A 12 14.11 -0.93 23.42
N SER A 13 15.17 -0.42 23.72
CA SER A 13 16.00 -0.38 24.93
C SER A 13 16.92 -1.54 25.07
N PHE A 14 18.08 -1.27 24.53
CA PHE A 14 19.27 -2.05 24.74
C PHE A 14 19.79 -1.92 26.15
N ILE A 15 19.85 -3.01 26.89
CA ILE A 15 20.92 -3.24 27.82
C ILE A 15 21.49 -4.63 27.54
N ILE A 16 22.73 -4.63 27.07
CA ILE A 16 23.53 -5.83 26.80
C ILE A 16 23.83 -6.50 28.14
N THR A 17 23.30 -7.69 28.33
CA THR A 17 23.90 -8.65 29.25
C THR A 17 24.19 -9.93 28.51
N SER A 18 25.48 -10.15 28.28
CA SER A 18 26.00 -11.39 27.75
C SER A 18 25.65 -12.55 28.68
N CYS A 19 25.03 -13.60 28.16
CA CYS A 19 25.05 -14.90 28.81
C CYS A 19 25.39 -16.01 27.83
N SER A 20 26.28 -16.84 28.29
CA SER A 20 26.99 -17.95 27.69
C SER A 20 26.14 -19.05 27.09
N GLU A 21 26.67 -19.62 26.02
CA GLU A 21 26.27 -20.91 25.45
C GLU A 21 26.12 -22.01 26.50
N SER A 22 24.96 -22.68 26.51
CA SER A 22 24.89 -24.11 26.77
C SER A 22 23.50 -24.64 26.36
N ASP A 23 23.55 -25.78 25.68
CA ASP A 23 22.52 -26.80 25.52
C ASP A 23 21.48 -26.63 24.42
N LYS A 24 21.75 -27.40 23.34
CA LYS A 24 20.77 -27.80 22.33
C LYS A 24 19.78 -28.77 22.99
N GLU A 25 18.55 -28.30 23.27
CA GLU A 25 17.37 -29.13 23.38
C GLU A 25 16.53 -29.00 22.11
N GLU A 26 16.09 -30.13 21.56
CA GLU A 26 15.10 -30.20 20.49
C GLU A 26 13.83 -29.49 20.98
N ASN A 27 13.58 -28.32 20.40
CA ASN A 27 12.44 -27.49 20.78
C ASN A 27 11.21 -27.99 19.99
N ASP A 28 10.43 -28.80 20.67
CA ASP A 28 9.03 -29.10 20.27
C ASP A 28 8.24 -27.79 20.54
N ASN A 29 8.21 -26.89 19.55
CA ASN A 29 7.51 -25.60 19.64
C ASN A 29 6.00 -25.80 19.56
N GLN A 30 5.46 -26.46 20.60
CA GLN A 30 4.02 -26.60 20.77
C GLN A 30 3.53 -25.43 21.63
N LEU A 31 2.67 -24.59 21.02
CA LEU A 31 2.05 -23.46 21.69
C LEU A 31 1.26 -23.96 22.92
N SER A 32 1.48 -23.38 24.10
CA SER A 32 0.72 -23.74 25.30
C SER A 32 -0.75 -23.34 25.16
N ASP A 33 -1.65 -24.09 25.81
CA ASP A 33 -3.08 -23.75 25.83
C ASP A 33 -3.34 -22.34 26.37
N ALA A 34 -2.49 -21.85 27.26
CA ALA A 34 -2.55 -20.50 27.81
C ALA A 34 -2.28 -19.39 26.78
N ALA A 35 -1.56 -19.70 25.70
CA ALA A 35 -1.29 -18.75 24.62
C ALA A 35 -2.37 -18.74 23.53
N LEU A 36 -3.31 -19.70 23.53
CA LEU A 36 -4.37 -19.76 22.51
C LEU A 36 -5.20 -18.48 22.39
N PRO A 37 -5.55 -17.76 23.50
CA PRO A 37 -6.26 -16.50 23.40
C PRO A 37 -5.52 -15.40 22.65
N LEU A 38 -4.18 -15.46 22.58
CA LEU A 38 -3.35 -14.50 21.86
C LEU A 38 -3.48 -14.63 20.32
N LEU A 39 -3.86 -15.82 19.82
CA LEU A 39 -3.88 -16.08 18.38
C LEU A 39 -4.84 -15.18 17.63
N GLY A 40 -4.38 -14.73 16.45
CA GLY A 40 -5.16 -13.92 15.53
C GLY A 40 -4.55 -12.55 15.27
N TYR A 41 -5.39 -11.61 14.87
CA TYR A 41 -5.02 -10.26 14.47
C TYR A 41 -5.49 -9.25 15.50
N TRP A 42 -4.59 -8.41 15.95
CA TRP A 42 -4.81 -7.41 16.99
C TRP A 42 -4.45 -6.03 16.46
N LEU A 43 -5.37 -5.09 16.56
CA LEU A 43 -5.25 -3.75 16.00
C LEU A 43 -5.26 -2.72 17.12
N LEU A 44 -4.26 -1.84 17.14
CA LEU A 44 -4.21 -0.61 17.91
C LEU A 44 -4.27 0.56 16.92
N GLN A 45 -5.15 1.52 17.18
CA GLN A 45 -5.26 2.76 16.42
C GLN A 45 -5.35 3.92 17.39
N GLU A 46 -4.53 4.93 17.17
CA GLU A 46 -4.55 6.19 17.89
C GLU A 46 -4.58 7.33 16.88
N GLU A 47 -5.53 8.23 17.04
CA GLU A 47 -5.68 9.41 16.21
C GLU A 47 -5.80 10.64 17.09
N THR A 48 -5.00 11.66 16.78
CA THR A 48 -5.05 12.98 17.38
C THR A 48 -5.02 14.03 16.28
N ASP A 49 -5.19 15.30 16.61
CA ASP A 49 -5.10 16.39 15.64
C ASP A 49 -3.69 16.48 14.98
N ASP A 50 -2.67 15.93 15.64
CA ASP A 50 -1.27 16.08 15.23
C ASP A 50 -0.67 14.79 14.63
N TYR A 51 -1.24 13.62 14.92
CA TYR A 51 -0.71 12.35 14.41
C TYR A 51 -1.76 11.23 14.33
N TYR A 52 -1.48 10.29 13.45
CA TYR A 52 -2.13 8.98 13.40
C TYR A 52 -1.07 7.89 13.61
N TYR A 53 -1.38 6.95 14.48
CA TYR A 53 -0.60 5.75 14.71
C TYR A 53 -1.48 4.52 14.59
N CYS A 54 -0.99 3.51 13.90
CA CYS A 54 -1.65 2.22 13.77
C CYS A 54 -0.63 1.11 13.94
N SER A 55 -0.92 0.15 14.80
CA SER A 55 -0.11 -1.06 14.96
C SER A 55 -0.99 -2.29 14.81
N MET A 56 -0.57 -3.24 13.98
CA MET A 56 -1.18 -4.55 13.87
C MET A 56 -0.22 -5.63 14.31
N LEU A 57 -0.61 -6.33 15.36
CA LEU A 57 0.10 -7.46 15.91
C LEU A 57 -0.63 -8.76 15.52
N THR A 58 0.10 -9.68 14.91
CA THR A 58 -0.42 -10.97 14.45
C THR A 58 0.29 -12.12 15.16
N PHE A 59 -0.48 -13.09 15.67
CA PHE A 59 0.07 -14.32 16.24
C PHE A 59 -0.52 -15.54 15.54
N THR A 60 0.33 -16.51 15.19
CA THR A 60 -0.07 -17.77 14.54
C THR A 60 0.14 -18.98 15.42
N LYS A 61 -0.51 -20.09 15.09
CA LYS A 61 -0.39 -21.37 15.80
C LYS A 61 1.01 -21.98 15.77
N ASP A 62 1.79 -21.64 14.72
CA ASP A 62 3.16 -22.12 14.55
C ASP A 62 4.18 -21.24 15.27
N CYS A 63 3.73 -20.50 16.29
CA CYS A 63 4.54 -19.60 17.12
C CYS A 63 5.22 -18.47 16.30
N PHE A 64 4.67 -18.08 15.17
CA PHE A 64 5.10 -16.91 14.43
C PHE A 64 4.30 -15.68 14.82
N TYR A 65 4.97 -14.54 14.84
CA TYR A 65 4.33 -13.25 14.97
C TYR A 65 4.75 -12.33 13.82
N GLN A 66 3.94 -11.30 13.60
CA GLN A 66 4.25 -10.17 12.75
C GLN A 66 3.71 -8.91 13.42
N VAL A 67 4.54 -7.88 13.49
CA VAL A 67 4.14 -6.51 13.82
C VAL A 67 4.21 -5.68 12.55
N ARG A 68 3.20 -4.87 12.31
CA ARG A 68 3.19 -3.80 11.31
C ARG A 68 2.73 -2.53 11.97
N GLU A 69 3.47 -1.48 11.77
CA GLU A 69 3.21 -0.19 12.37
C GLU A 69 3.22 0.90 11.32
N GLN A 70 2.38 1.88 11.50
CA GLN A 70 2.35 3.07 10.66
C GLN A 70 2.32 4.30 11.55
N TYR A 71 3.23 5.19 11.30
CA TYR A 71 3.24 6.55 11.82
C TYR A 71 3.35 7.52 10.67
N LYS A 72 2.34 8.38 10.51
CA LYS A 72 2.21 9.23 9.31
C LYS A 72 2.27 8.36 8.03
N ASN A 73 3.24 8.60 7.18
CA ASN A 73 3.42 7.88 5.90
C ASN A 73 4.52 6.81 5.96
N GLU A 74 5.11 6.59 7.13
CA GLU A 74 6.15 5.59 7.33
C GLU A 74 5.53 4.30 7.84
N THR A 75 5.91 3.18 7.24
CA THR A 75 5.51 1.85 7.67
C THR A 75 6.73 1.09 8.12
N GLU A 76 6.68 0.60 9.34
CA GLU A 76 7.74 -0.19 9.96
C GLU A 76 7.19 -1.52 10.44
N GLY A 77 8.04 -2.36 10.97
CA GLY A 77 7.64 -3.59 11.63
C GLY A 77 8.66 -4.70 11.48
N ASN A 78 8.36 -5.77 12.16
CA ASN A 78 9.19 -6.97 12.14
C ASN A 78 8.35 -8.24 12.16
N LEU A 79 8.97 -9.35 11.87
CA LEU A 79 8.37 -10.67 12.00
C LEU A 79 9.38 -11.67 12.55
N GLY A 80 8.89 -12.71 13.18
CA GLY A 80 9.74 -13.74 13.78
C GLY A 80 8.95 -14.78 14.54
N THR A 81 9.58 -15.38 15.53
CA THR A 81 8.93 -16.33 16.42
C THR A 81 8.62 -15.69 17.77
N PHE A 82 7.60 -16.19 18.45
CA PHE A 82 7.29 -15.76 19.81
C PHE A 82 7.19 -16.97 20.73
N SER A 83 7.41 -16.71 22.03
CA SER A 83 7.08 -17.63 23.10
C SER A 83 6.25 -16.92 24.17
N PHE A 84 5.44 -17.66 24.89
CA PHE A 84 4.62 -17.14 25.98
C PHE A 84 4.84 -17.95 27.27
N ASP A 85 5.29 -17.26 28.30
CA ASP A 85 5.42 -17.84 29.65
C ASP A 85 4.12 -17.55 30.43
N ASP A 86 3.32 -18.59 30.67
CA ASP A 86 2.04 -18.52 31.35
C ASP A 86 2.14 -18.26 32.89
N ARG A 87 3.34 -18.42 33.45
CA ARG A 87 3.57 -18.14 34.90
C ARG A 87 3.81 -16.66 35.16
N THR A 88 4.47 -16.01 34.21
CA THR A 88 4.80 -14.58 34.29
C THR A 88 3.90 -13.72 33.44
N ASN A 89 3.10 -14.33 32.55
CA ASN A 89 2.32 -13.66 31.51
C ASN A 89 3.19 -12.79 30.58
N VAL A 90 4.38 -13.26 30.22
CA VAL A 90 5.31 -12.54 29.34
C VAL A 90 5.34 -13.18 27.99
N ILE A 91 5.18 -12.36 26.95
CA ILE A 91 5.49 -12.72 25.57
C ILE A 91 6.92 -12.28 25.29
N THR A 92 7.73 -13.18 24.74
CA THR A 92 9.06 -12.86 24.19
C THR A 92 9.00 -12.98 22.68
N PHE A 93 9.42 -11.91 22.00
CA PHE A 93 9.50 -11.79 20.56
C PHE A 93 10.93 -11.99 20.10
N ASN A 94 11.14 -12.88 19.14
CA ASN A 94 12.45 -13.16 18.55
C ASN A 94 12.38 -12.83 17.06
N PRO A 95 12.69 -11.59 16.67
CA PRO A 95 12.59 -11.17 15.27
C PRO A 95 13.61 -11.92 14.41
N THR A 96 13.17 -12.34 13.23
CA THR A 96 14.00 -12.97 12.20
C THR A 96 14.13 -12.10 10.96
N LYS A 97 13.28 -11.08 10.84
CA LYS A 97 13.32 -10.08 9.79
C LYS A 97 12.73 -8.78 10.30
N ASP A 98 13.43 -7.70 10.07
CA ASP A 98 12.98 -6.32 10.26
C ASP A 98 12.76 -5.66 8.90
N PHE A 99 11.78 -4.75 8.80
CA PHE A 99 11.46 -4.03 7.57
C PHE A 99 12.15 -2.67 7.48
N SER A 100 12.79 -2.23 8.58
CA SER A 100 13.50 -0.94 8.70
C SER A 100 15.02 -1.04 8.63
N ASP A 101 15.60 -2.22 8.28
CA ASP A 101 17.04 -2.48 8.26
C ASP A 101 17.74 -2.28 9.63
N GLU A 102 17.01 -2.44 10.73
CA GLU A 102 17.57 -2.36 12.08
C GLU A 102 18.10 -3.71 12.60
N ASP A 103 18.92 -3.64 13.64
CA ASP A 103 19.46 -4.83 14.29
C ASP A 103 18.33 -5.67 14.91
N LEU A 104 18.33 -6.98 14.61
CA LEU A 104 17.35 -7.93 15.11
C LEU A 104 17.62 -8.26 16.58
N VAL A 105 16.88 -7.62 17.49
CA VAL A 105 17.01 -7.85 18.95
C VAL A 105 15.70 -8.39 19.49
N SER A 106 15.81 -9.43 20.32
CA SER A 106 14.67 -9.97 21.04
C SER A 106 14.17 -8.99 22.09
N PHE A 107 12.86 -8.86 22.20
CA PHE A 107 12.19 -8.00 23.18
C PHE A 107 11.04 -8.73 23.85
N SER A 108 10.55 -8.22 24.98
CA SER A 108 9.47 -8.85 25.73
C SER A 108 8.43 -7.85 26.19
N CYS A 109 7.16 -8.31 26.21
CA CYS A 109 6.05 -7.53 26.73
C CYS A 109 5.26 -8.35 27.73
N GLN A 110 4.76 -7.71 28.80
CA GLN A 110 3.89 -8.35 29.75
C GLN A 110 2.42 -8.27 29.28
N VAL A 111 1.74 -9.40 29.21
CA VAL A 111 0.28 -9.45 28.97
C VAL A 111 -0.43 -9.13 30.28
N LEU A 112 -1.13 -8.02 30.31
CA LEU A 112 -1.93 -7.61 31.46
C LEU A 112 -3.36 -8.14 31.39
N ASN A 113 -3.90 -8.22 30.17
CA ASN A 113 -5.25 -8.73 29.92
C ASN A 113 -5.34 -9.26 28.50
N VAL A 114 -6.01 -10.39 28.32
CA VAL A 114 -6.43 -10.93 27.03
C VAL A 114 -7.83 -11.50 27.13
N THR A 115 -8.71 -11.07 26.23
CA THR A 115 -10.10 -11.52 26.11
C THR A 115 -10.37 -11.92 24.66
N GLU A 116 -11.61 -12.30 24.34
CA GLU A 116 -12.00 -12.58 22.95
C GLU A 116 -11.88 -11.35 22.03
N THR A 117 -11.91 -10.13 22.60
CA THR A 117 -11.96 -8.88 21.83
C THR A 117 -10.84 -7.90 22.14
N ASN A 118 -10.16 -8.02 23.28
CA ASN A 118 -9.16 -7.05 23.71
C ASN A 118 -7.89 -7.72 24.22
N LEU A 119 -6.75 -7.13 23.87
CA LEU A 119 -5.43 -7.48 24.37
C LEU A 119 -4.76 -6.22 24.90
N THR A 120 -4.34 -6.25 26.17
CA THR A 120 -3.53 -5.19 26.78
C THR A 120 -2.16 -5.75 27.10
N ILE A 121 -1.12 -5.16 26.51
CA ILE A 121 0.26 -5.47 26.81
C ILE A 121 0.97 -4.26 27.41
N LYS A 122 1.98 -4.54 28.20
CA LYS A 122 2.87 -3.54 28.78
C LYS A 122 4.27 -3.78 28.26
N THR A 123 4.87 -2.76 27.65
CA THR A 123 6.24 -2.80 27.16
C THR A 123 7.24 -2.78 28.34
N ASP A 124 8.48 -3.07 28.12
CA ASP A 124 9.58 -2.99 29.08
C ASP A 124 9.81 -1.56 29.60
N GLU A 125 9.48 -0.56 28.78
CA GLU A 125 9.50 0.87 29.17
C GLU A 125 8.30 1.29 30.02
N GLY A 126 7.32 0.38 30.18
CA GLY A 126 6.15 0.60 31.02
C GLY A 126 4.94 1.17 30.30
N GLU A 127 4.99 1.33 28.99
CA GLU A 127 3.88 1.78 28.16
C GLU A 127 2.78 0.73 28.08
N LEU A 128 1.52 1.17 28.04
CA LEU A 128 0.35 0.30 27.91
C LEU A 128 -0.21 0.37 26.49
N LEU A 129 -0.18 -0.74 25.78
CA LEU A 129 -0.72 -0.87 24.43
C LEU A 129 -2.02 -1.67 24.48
N ASN A 130 -3.11 -1.06 24.03
CA ASN A 130 -4.45 -1.64 24.06
C ASN A 130 -4.90 -1.97 22.62
N TYR A 131 -4.92 -3.24 22.31
CA TYR A 131 -5.31 -3.77 21.02
C TYR A 131 -6.74 -4.29 21.03
N THR A 132 -7.44 -4.14 19.91
CA THR A 132 -8.75 -4.74 19.65
C THR A 132 -8.59 -5.88 18.65
N LYS A 133 -9.24 -7.02 18.89
CA LYS A 133 -9.21 -8.16 17.97
C LYS A 133 -9.94 -7.83 16.67
N THR A 134 -9.32 -8.12 15.54
CA THR A 134 -9.94 -7.99 14.21
C THR A 134 -10.04 -9.34 13.52
N THR A 135 -11.03 -9.48 12.64
CA THR A 135 -11.29 -10.74 11.92
C THR A 135 -10.49 -10.89 10.63
N ASN A 136 -9.91 -9.81 10.14
CA ASN A 136 -9.07 -9.82 8.95
C ASN A 136 -7.67 -9.28 9.27
N GLY A 137 -6.64 -9.87 8.66
CA GLY A 137 -5.25 -9.41 8.75
C GLY A 137 -4.94 -8.21 7.85
N THR A 138 -5.96 -7.51 7.37
CA THR A 138 -5.77 -6.31 6.57
C THR A 138 -5.34 -5.17 7.47
N PHE A 139 -4.11 -4.74 7.32
CA PHE A 139 -3.57 -3.58 8.00
C PHE A 139 -4.34 -2.34 7.53
N PRO A 140 -5.03 -1.61 8.42
CA PRO A 140 -5.69 -0.38 8.04
C PRO A 140 -4.61 0.67 7.78
N TYR A 141 -4.32 0.87 6.54
CA TYR A 141 -3.38 1.90 6.13
C TYR A 141 -4.09 3.26 6.16
N TYR A 142 -3.58 4.19 6.94
CA TYR A 142 -4.09 5.56 7.01
C TYR A 142 -3.17 6.49 6.24
N VAL A 143 -3.72 7.27 5.33
CA VAL A 143 -2.97 8.35 4.68
C VAL A 143 -3.13 9.61 5.53
N TRP A 144 -2.12 9.87 6.34
CA TRP A 144 -1.99 11.17 6.97
C TRP A 144 -1.42 12.15 5.95
N GLU A 145 -2.26 12.89 5.31
CA GLU A 145 -1.82 14.08 4.56
C GLU A 145 -2.83 15.22 4.69
N GLU A 146 -2.36 16.32 5.29
CA GLU A 146 -2.71 17.68 4.86
C GLU A 146 -2.11 17.99 3.47
N LYS A 147 -1.95 17.02 2.57
CA LYS A 147 -1.77 17.32 1.18
C LYS A 147 -3.14 17.76 0.69
N ILE A 148 -3.33 19.08 0.54
CA ILE A 148 -4.38 19.58 -0.33
C ILE A 148 -4.12 18.89 -1.67
N VAL A 149 -4.77 17.75 -1.89
CA VAL A 149 -4.66 17.04 -3.17
C VAL A 149 -5.31 17.99 -4.17
N ALA A 150 -4.47 18.65 -4.95
CA ALA A 150 -4.94 19.55 -5.96
C ALA A 150 -5.80 18.74 -6.93
N VAL A 151 -7.11 18.95 -6.89
CA VAL A 151 -8.05 18.29 -7.80
C VAL A 151 -7.85 18.88 -9.18
N ALA A 152 -7.54 18.03 -10.16
CA ALA A 152 -7.33 18.45 -11.54
C ALA A 152 -8.59 19.06 -12.15
N GLN A 153 -8.38 19.92 -13.15
CA GLN A 153 -9.47 20.35 -14.02
C GLN A 153 -9.91 19.22 -14.93
N ALA A 154 -11.21 19.12 -15.16
CA ALA A 154 -11.79 18.16 -16.11
C ALA A 154 -11.73 18.75 -17.52
N VAL A 155 -10.84 18.24 -18.37
CA VAL A 155 -10.64 18.68 -19.75
C VAL A 155 -11.59 17.91 -20.68
N ASP A 156 -12.48 18.61 -21.33
CA ASP A 156 -13.34 18.08 -22.39
C ASP A 156 -12.54 18.01 -23.71
N LEU A 157 -12.29 16.81 -24.20
CA LEU A 157 -11.59 16.57 -25.48
C LEU A 157 -12.54 16.36 -26.66
N GLY A 158 -13.84 16.56 -26.46
CA GLY A 158 -14.85 16.30 -27.50
C GLY A 158 -15.02 14.81 -27.81
N LEU A 159 -14.84 13.95 -26.81
CA LEU A 159 -15.00 12.50 -26.95
C LEU A 159 -16.50 12.13 -27.10
N PRO A 160 -16.82 11.10 -27.90
CA PRO A 160 -18.22 10.67 -28.13
C PRO A 160 -18.97 10.31 -26.86
N SER A 161 -18.32 9.74 -25.85
CA SER A 161 -18.91 9.40 -24.55
C SER A 161 -19.21 10.62 -23.68
N GLY A 162 -18.61 11.78 -23.97
CA GLY A 162 -18.61 12.94 -23.10
C GLY A 162 -17.65 12.84 -21.91
N THR A 163 -16.86 11.75 -21.82
CA THR A 163 -15.85 11.57 -20.78
C THR A 163 -14.83 12.70 -20.84
N LYS A 164 -14.57 13.32 -19.68
CA LYS A 164 -13.54 14.33 -19.52
C LYS A 164 -12.32 13.74 -18.83
N TRP A 165 -11.14 14.21 -19.19
CA TRP A 165 -9.88 13.73 -18.63
C TRP A 165 -9.27 14.75 -17.68
N ALA A 166 -8.62 14.27 -16.64
CA ALA A 166 -7.93 15.14 -15.70
C ALA A 166 -6.77 15.87 -16.40
N SER A 167 -6.52 17.13 -16.01
CA SER A 167 -5.41 17.93 -16.56
C SER A 167 -4.04 17.44 -16.08
N TRP A 168 -3.95 16.72 -14.94
CA TRP A 168 -2.73 16.09 -14.40
C TRP A 168 -3.03 14.77 -13.69
N ASN A 169 -1.98 14.05 -13.28
CA ASN A 169 -2.07 12.75 -12.61
C ASN A 169 -2.48 12.89 -11.13
N ILE A 170 -2.93 11.80 -10.51
CA ILE A 170 -3.04 11.72 -9.05
C ILE A 170 -1.66 11.98 -8.43
N GLY A 171 -1.61 12.76 -7.36
CA GLY A 171 -0.37 13.15 -6.67
C GLY A 171 0.42 14.28 -7.35
N ALA A 172 -0.03 14.77 -8.52
CA ALA A 172 0.53 15.92 -9.21
C ALA A 172 -0.27 17.20 -8.96
N SER A 173 0.34 18.34 -9.27
CA SER A 173 -0.26 19.68 -9.24
C SER A 173 -0.14 20.39 -10.59
N THR A 174 0.66 19.84 -11.50
CA THR A 174 0.85 20.35 -12.86
C THR A 174 0.83 19.20 -13.88
N PRO A 175 0.55 19.48 -15.17
CA PRO A 175 0.52 18.45 -16.21
C PRO A 175 1.85 17.72 -16.43
N GLN A 176 3.00 18.35 -16.09
CA GLN A 176 4.34 17.81 -16.29
C GLN A 176 4.81 16.90 -15.15
N GLU A 177 4.20 16.99 -13.98
CA GLU A 177 4.55 16.13 -12.87
C GLU A 177 4.04 14.70 -13.09
N TYR A 178 4.88 13.71 -12.75
CA TYR A 178 4.53 12.30 -12.89
C TYR A 178 3.40 11.88 -11.93
N GLY A 179 3.31 12.56 -10.78
CA GLY A 179 2.41 12.18 -9.69
C GLY A 179 2.90 10.95 -8.96
N ASP A 180 1.98 10.32 -8.25
CA ASP A 180 2.24 9.10 -7.50
C ASP A 180 1.84 7.86 -8.30
N ASP A 181 2.50 6.73 -7.99
CA ASP A 181 2.18 5.44 -8.59
C ASP A 181 1.36 4.58 -7.63
N TYR A 182 0.41 3.83 -8.18
CA TYR A 182 -0.48 2.96 -7.41
C TYR A 182 -0.59 1.57 -8.02
N ALA A 183 -0.58 0.55 -7.18
CA ALA A 183 -0.98 -0.79 -7.58
C ALA A 183 -2.52 -0.88 -7.68
N TRP A 184 -3.01 -1.78 -8.50
CA TRP A 184 -4.45 -1.87 -8.80
C TRP A 184 -5.30 -2.17 -7.55
N GLY A 185 -6.24 -1.29 -7.25
CA GLY A 185 -7.11 -1.37 -6.09
C GLY A 185 -6.49 -0.86 -4.78
N GLU A 186 -5.20 -0.57 -4.74
CA GLU A 186 -4.57 0.04 -3.57
C GLU A 186 -4.81 1.56 -3.55
N LEU A 187 -5.09 2.09 -2.36
CA LEU A 187 -5.37 3.51 -2.17
C LEU A 187 -4.14 4.30 -1.69
N HIS A 188 -2.99 3.64 -1.64
CA HIS A 188 -1.74 4.20 -1.13
C HIS A 188 -0.59 3.92 -2.07
N THR A 189 0.33 4.87 -2.15
CA THR A 189 1.62 4.65 -2.79
C THR A 189 2.56 3.91 -1.84
N LYS A 190 3.60 3.29 -2.38
CA LYS A 190 4.63 2.55 -1.64
C LYS A 190 5.94 2.56 -2.39
N THR A 191 7.03 2.13 -1.76
CA THR A 191 8.35 2.07 -2.39
C THR A 191 8.51 0.83 -3.27
N ASP A 192 7.96 -0.33 -2.83
CA ASP A 192 8.12 -1.61 -3.49
C ASP A 192 6.80 -2.12 -4.07
N PHE A 193 6.72 -2.13 -5.39
CA PHE A 193 5.57 -2.65 -6.13
C PHE A 193 5.82 -4.09 -6.60
N VAL A 194 5.98 -4.99 -5.63
CA VAL A 194 6.21 -6.43 -5.88
C VAL A 194 5.04 -7.25 -5.37
N LYS A 195 4.92 -8.49 -5.86
CA LYS A 195 3.80 -9.38 -5.54
C LYS A 195 3.63 -9.59 -4.02
N SER A 196 4.74 -9.71 -3.29
CA SER A 196 4.72 -9.94 -1.84
C SER A 196 4.25 -8.74 -1.00
N THR A 197 4.34 -7.53 -1.54
CA THR A 197 3.85 -6.30 -0.87
C THR A 197 2.46 -5.89 -1.34
N TYR A 198 1.87 -6.64 -2.27
CA TYR A 198 0.55 -6.31 -2.81
C TYR A 198 -0.56 -6.69 -1.83
N GLN A 199 -1.39 -5.72 -1.45
CA GLN A 199 -2.43 -5.86 -0.43
C GLN A 199 -3.43 -6.99 -0.72
N TYR A 200 -3.74 -7.23 -2.00
CA TYR A 200 -4.73 -8.22 -2.45
C TYR A 200 -4.07 -9.50 -2.96
N TYR A 201 -2.92 -9.87 -2.39
CA TYR A 201 -2.26 -11.14 -2.64
C TYR A 201 -1.98 -11.88 -1.34
N ASN A 202 -2.51 -13.07 -1.22
CA ASN A 202 -2.25 -13.95 -0.09
C ASN A 202 -1.08 -14.88 -0.42
N SER A 203 0.07 -14.63 0.21
CA SER A 203 1.31 -15.38 -0.03
C SER A 203 1.24 -16.83 0.46
N THR A 204 0.39 -17.14 1.43
CA THR A 204 0.23 -18.50 1.96
C THR A 204 -0.59 -19.39 1.02
N SER A 205 -1.67 -18.85 0.44
CA SER A 205 -2.52 -19.59 -0.52
C SER A 205 -2.08 -19.38 -1.97
N GLU A 206 -1.12 -18.49 -2.23
CA GLU A 206 -0.65 -18.05 -3.55
C GLU A 206 -1.79 -17.53 -4.46
N LYS A 207 -2.80 -16.88 -3.86
CA LYS A 207 -3.99 -16.40 -4.56
C LYS A 207 -4.15 -14.91 -4.44
N TYR A 208 -4.77 -14.34 -5.47
CA TYR A 208 -5.25 -12.96 -5.45
C TYR A 208 -6.67 -12.88 -4.93
N ASP A 209 -6.95 -11.86 -4.14
CA ASP A 209 -8.31 -11.53 -3.74
C ASP A 209 -9.08 -10.98 -4.94
N TYR A 210 -10.32 -11.43 -5.09
CA TYR A 210 -11.22 -10.90 -6.10
C TYR A 210 -11.92 -9.65 -5.57
N ILE A 211 -11.57 -8.49 -6.12
CA ILE A 211 -12.15 -7.19 -5.78
C ILE A 211 -13.05 -6.61 -6.90
N GLY A 212 -13.37 -7.43 -7.90
CA GLY A 212 -14.23 -7.10 -9.03
C GLY A 212 -13.53 -7.18 -10.38
N ASN A 213 -14.32 -7.21 -11.46
CA ASN A 213 -13.79 -7.13 -12.83
C ASN A 213 -13.45 -5.68 -13.24
N SER A 214 -14.05 -4.72 -12.54
CA SER A 214 -13.77 -3.29 -12.65
C SER A 214 -13.92 -2.64 -11.28
N ILE A 215 -12.95 -1.78 -10.95
CA ILE A 215 -12.96 -0.99 -9.72
C ILE A 215 -13.29 0.48 -9.97
N CYS A 216 -13.53 0.87 -11.24
CA CYS A 216 -13.84 2.26 -11.60
C CYS A 216 -15.05 2.79 -10.81
N GLY A 217 -14.86 3.91 -10.10
CA GLY A 217 -15.89 4.56 -9.30
C GLY A 217 -16.19 3.93 -7.94
N ASN A 218 -15.53 2.82 -7.58
CA ASN A 218 -15.66 2.21 -6.26
C ASN A 218 -14.66 2.82 -5.29
N SER A 219 -15.11 3.65 -4.35
CA SER A 219 -14.24 4.37 -3.41
C SER A 219 -13.38 3.50 -2.49
N GLN A 220 -13.68 2.20 -2.39
CA GLN A 220 -12.87 1.23 -1.63
C GLN A 220 -11.62 0.78 -2.39
N TYR A 221 -11.58 0.94 -3.72
CA TYR A 221 -10.52 0.42 -4.58
C TYR A 221 -10.07 1.39 -5.66
N ASP A 222 -10.82 2.47 -5.91
CA ASP A 222 -10.53 3.48 -6.92
C ASP A 222 -9.90 4.70 -6.24
N ILE A 223 -8.58 4.86 -6.43
CA ILE A 223 -7.82 5.95 -5.82
C ILE A 223 -8.30 7.34 -6.28
N ALA A 224 -8.74 7.49 -7.54
CA ALA A 224 -9.25 8.76 -8.02
C ALA A 224 -10.59 9.12 -7.37
N LYS A 225 -11.47 8.14 -7.19
CA LYS A 225 -12.73 8.29 -6.48
C LYS A 225 -12.50 8.56 -4.99
N HIS A 226 -11.51 7.89 -4.41
CA HIS A 226 -11.16 8.04 -3.00
C HIS A 226 -10.64 9.44 -2.68
N LEU A 227 -9.65 9.92 -3.44
CA LEU A 227 -8.97 11.20 -3.15
C LEU A 227 -9.74 12.43 -3.67
N TRP A 228 -10.32 12.35 -4.88
CA TRP A 228 -10.94 13.51 -5.50
C TRP A 228 -12.47 13.53 -5.38
N GLY A 229 -13.09 12.38 -5.09
CA GLY A 229 -14.53 12.27 -4.89
C GLY A 229 -15.40 12.63 -6.13
N GLY A 230 -16.63 13.07 -5.90
CA GLY A 230 -17.54 13.52 -6.96
C GLY A 230 -17.71 12.47 -8.08
N ASN A 231 -17.55 12.89 -9.34
CA ASN A 231 -17.62 12.03 -10.52
C ASN A 231 -16.25 11.59 -11.04
N TRP A 232 -15.15 11.84 -10.29
CA TRP A 232 -13.84 11.35 -10.63
C TRP A 232 -13.72 9.85 -10.39
N GLN A 233 -13.02 9.18 -11.29
CA GLN A 233 -12.73 7.75 -11.18
C GLN A 233 -11.51 7.36 -12.01
N LEU A 234 -11.00 6.15 -11.78
CA LEU A 234 -10.03 5.50 -12.66
C LEU A 234 -10.60 5.39 -14.08
N PRO A 235 -9.79 5.60 -15.11
CA PRO A 235 -10.21 5.27 -16.47
C PRO A 235 -10.41 3.76 -16.60
N SER A 236 -11.38 3.36 -17.38
CA SER A 236 -11.52 1.98 -17.82
C SER A 236 -10.64 1.71 -19.06
N LYS A 237 -10.48 0.44 -19.41
CA LYS A 237 -9.89 0.03 -20.69
C LYS A 237 -10.53 0.79 -21.86
N THR A 238 -11.86 0.86 -21.90
CA THR A 238 -12.61 1.49 -23.00
C THR A 238 -12.43 3.00 -23.05
N ASP A 239 -12.12 3.67 -21.94
CA ASP A 239 -11.83 5.10 -21.94
C ASP A 239 -10.52 5.40 -22.66
N PHE A 240 -9.49 4.61 -22.43
CA PHE A 240 -8.24 4.75 -23.18
C PHE A 240 -8.39 4.35 -24.64
N GLU A 241 -9.14 3.30 -24.97
CA GLU A 241 -9.46 2.94 -26.36
C GLU A 241 -10.18 4.10 -27.09
N GLU A 242 -11.11 4.75 -26.42
CA GLU A 242 -11.82 5.92 -26.97
C GLU A 242 -10.86 7.10 -27.14
N LEU A 243 -10.01 7.40 -26.15
CA LEU A 243 -9.02 8.48 -26.20
C LEU A 243 -8.08 8.29 -27.39
N VAL A 244 -7.49 7.12 -27.55
CA VAL A 244 -6.55 6.80 -28.64
C VAL A 244 -7.24 6.87 -30.01
N LYS A 245 -8.49 6.42 -30.09
CA LYS A 245 -9.26 6.42 -31.34
C LYS A 245 -9.70 7.81 -31.82
N ASN A 246 -10.00 8.73 -30.88
CA ASN A 246 -10.66 10.00 -31.20
C ASN A 246 -9.75 11.23 -31.11
N CYS A 247 -8.57 11.11 -30.50
CA CYS A 247 -7.60 12.20 -30.36
C CYS A 247 -6.37 11.98 -31.22
N THR A 248 -5.73 13.08 -31.64
CA THR A 248 -4.40 13.02 -32.24
C THR A 248 -3.37 12.88 -31.14
N MET A 249 -2.52 11.86 -31.26
CA MET A 249 -1.45 11.57 -30.30
C MET A 249 -0.10 12.05 -30.85
N GLN A 250 0.67 12.76 -30.03
CA GLN A 250 2.00 13.24 -30.39
C GLN A 250 2.97 13.17 -29.21
N TRP A 251 4.12 12.55 -29.40
CA TRP A 251 5.21 12.63 -28.44
C TRP A 251 5.75 14.06 -28.37
N SER A 252 5.89 14.56 -27.13
CA SER A 252 6.25 15.95 -26.85
C SER A 252 7.19 16.03 -25.66
N ASN A 253 7.85 17.17 -25.53
CA ASN A 253 8.63 17.52 -24.34
C ASN A 253 8.11 18.86 -23.81
N ILE A 254 7.60 18.87 -22.57
CA ILE A 254 7.08 20.07 -21.93
C ILE A 254 7.86 20.32 -20.64
N GLY A 255 8.57 21.46 -20.59
CA GLY A 255 9.37 21.83 -19.43
C GLY A 255 10.48 20.83 -19.08
N GLY A 256 11.03 20.11 -20.08
CA GLY A 256 12.04 19.07 -19.86
C GLY A 256 11.48 17.66 -19.63
N VAL A 257 10.17 17.52 -19.46
CA VAL A 257 9.52 16.25 -19.24
C VAL A 257 9.01 15.63 -20.53
N ARG A 258 9.47 14.42 -20.83
CA ARG A 258 9.01 13.64 -22.00
C ARG A 258 7.64 13.04 -21.72
N GLY A 259 6.75 13.05 -22.72
CA GLY A 259 5.40 12.50 -22.59
C GLY A 259 4.62 12.56 -23.90
N ILE A 260 3.32 12.33 -23.80
CA ILE A 260 2.39 12.28 -24.92
C ILE A 260 1.34 13.37 -24.77
N MET A 261 1.20 14.19 -25.83
CA MET A 261 0.06 15.09 -26.00
C MET A 261 -1.07 14.36 -26.73
N PHE A 262 -2.26 14.45 -26.17
CA PHE A 262 -3.51 14.08 -26.84
C PHE A 262 -4.28 15.35 -27.17
N TYR A 263 -4.55 15.57 -28.45
CA TYR A 263 -5.33 16.70 -28.95
C TYR A 263 -6.73 16.22 -29.33
N GLY A 264 -7.74 16.78 -28.70
CA GLY A 264 -9.13 16.56 -29.03
C GLY A 264 -9.55 17.28 -30.31
N LYS A 265 -10.71 16.93 -30.85
CA LYS A 265 -11.26 17.59 -32.06
C LYS A 265 -11.74 19.03 -31.81
N ASN A 266 -11.83 19.43 -30.57
CA ASN A 266 -12.24 20.76 -30.09
C ASN A 266 -11.05 21.64 -29.68
N ASP A 267 -9.84 21.30 -30.14
CA ASP A 267 -8.58 21.96 -29.87
C ASP A 267 -8.09 21.92 -28.40
N ASN A 268 -8.85 21.29 -27.51
CA ASN A 268 -8.40 21.01 -26.16
C ASN A 268 -7.39 19.86 -26.16
N SER A 269 -6.50 19.85 -25.18
CA SER A 269 -5.47 18.83 -25.08
C SER A 269 -5.13 18.47 -23.64
N ILE A 270 -4.56 17.27 -23.46
CA ILE A 270 -3.94 16.81 -22.22
C ILE A 270 -2.54 16.28 -22.48
N PHE A 271 -1.66 16.40 -21.51
CA PHE A 271 -0.31 15.87 -21.55
C PHE A 271 -0.17 14.72 -20.56
N LEU A 272 0.28 13.56 -21.01
CA LEU A 272 0.57 12.37 -20.21
C LEU A 272 2.10 12.21 -20.10
N PRO A 273 2.74 12.56 -18.97
CA PRO A 273 4.18 12.35 -18.77
C PRO A 273 4.55 10.87 -18.83
N ALA A 274 5.72 10.56 -19.43
CA ALA A 274 6.22 9.20 -19.55
C ALA A 274 7.05 8.81 -18.32
N GLY A 275 6.37 8.45 -17.24
CA GLY A 275 6.98 8.08 -15.95
C GLY A 275 7.39 6.61 -15.84
N GLY A 276 7.06 5.77 -16.82
CA GLY A 276 7.26 4.32 -16.73
C GLY A 276 6.28 3.63 -15.79
N ALA A 277 6.57 2.36 -15.47
CA ALA A 277 5.91 1.60 -14.43
C ALA A 277 6.92 1.27 -13.33
N ARG A 278 6.52 1.35 -12.07
CA ARG A 278 7.39 0.94 -10.96
C ARG A 278 7.23 -0.54 -10.67
N GLN A 279 8.33 -1.25 -10.82
CA GLN A 279 8.60 -2.53 -10.18
C GLN A 279 9.89 -2.38 -9.37
N HIS A 280 11.00 -2.08 -10.04
CA HIS A 280 12.32 -1.85 -9.46
C HIS A 280 13.04 -0.65 -10.09
N ASP A 281 12.72 -0.28 -11.34
CA ASP A 281 13.43 0.79 -12.08
C ASP A 281 12.46 1.64 -12.88
N ASN A 282 12.73 2.96 -12.95
CA ASN A 282 12.03 3.89 -13.83
C ASN A 282 12.62 3.80 -15.25
N ILE A 283 11.78 3.55 -16.23
CA ILE A 283 12.17 3.55 -17.64
C ILE A 283 11.72 4.88 -18.28
N GLU A 284 12.65 5.81 -18.49
CA GLU A 284 12.39 7.19 -18.90
C GLU A 284 11.67 7.40 -20.26
N ASN A 285 11.52 6.44 -21.12
CA ASN A 285 10.91 6.61 -22.46
C ASN A 285 9.67 5.74 -22.67
N TYR A 286 9.04 5.35 -21.59
CA TYR A 286 7.92 4.46 -21.58
C TYR A 286 6.75 5.11 -20.85
N CYS A 287 5.62 5.19 -21.53
CA CYS A 287 4.40 5.73 -20.95
C CYS A 287 3.48 4.59 -20.53
N THR A 288 3.14 4.49 -19.23
CA THR A 288 2.15 3.52 -18.77
C THR A 288 1.20 4.16 -17.77
N TYR A 289 -0.09 3.88 -17.96
CA TYR A 289 -1.17 4.39 -17.13
C TYR A 289 -2.13 3.29 -16.76
N GLY A 290 -2.39 3.13 -15.48
CA GLY A 290 -3.29 2.12 -14.95
C GLY A 290 -4.75 2.41 -15.31
N THR A 291 -5.50 1.33 -15.51
CA THR A 291 -6.97 1.36 -15.63
C THR A 291 -7.63 0.63 -14.46
N GLY A 292 -8.90 0.90 -14.22
CA GLY A 292 -9.68 0.15 -13.24
C GLY A 292 -10.21 -1.20 -13.76
N THR A 293 -9.73 -1.73 -14.90
CA THR A 293 -10.28 -2.92 -15.56
C THR A 293 -9.36 -4.13 -15.41
N LEU A 294 -9.86 -5.18 -14.75
CA LEU A 294 -9.20 -6.48 -14.62
C LEU A 294 -9.13 -7.20 -15.98
N SER A 295 -8.05 -7.91 -16.25
CA SER A 295 -7.97 -8.81 -17.40
C SER A 295 -8.85 -10.05 -17.19
N PRO A 296 -9.66 -10.47 -18.18
CA PRO A 296 -10.46 -11.68 -18.07
C PRO A 296 -9.64 -12.96 -18.25
N THR A 297 -8.39 -12.87 -18.70
CA THR A 297 -7.56 -14.03 -19.06
C THR A 297 -6.60 -14.46 -17.95
N ALA A 298 -6.24 -13.54 -17.03
CA ALA A 298 -5.36 -13.83 -15.91
C ALA A 298 -5.73 -12.95 -14.73
N GLU A 299 -5.91 -13.54 -13.56
CA GLU A 299 -6.30 -12.82 -12.34
C GLU A 299 -5.22 -11.87 -11.82
N GLU A 300 -3.98 -12.07 -12.23
CA GLU A 300 -2.85 -11.22 -11.88
C GLU A 300 -2.68 -10.01 -12.80
N ASP A 301 -3.44 -9.95 -13.90
CA ASP A 301 -3.29 -8.94 -14.94
C ASP A 301 -4.41 -7.93 -14.95
N VAL A 302 -4.05 -6.66 -15.12
CA VAL A 302 -4.97 -5.54 -15.32
C VAL A 302 -4.63 -4.81 -16.60
N TYR A 303 -5.62 -4.21 -17.25
CA TYR A 303 -5.35 -3.40 -18.43
C TYR A 303 -4.67 -2.08 -18.06
N ALA A 304 -3.74 -1.67 -18.91
CA ALA A 304 -3.06 -0.39 -18.84
C ALA A 304 -2.90 0.20 -20.25
N PHE A 305 -2.93 1.52 -20.36
CA PHE A 305 -2.43 2.20 -21.54
C PHE A 305 -0.91 2.17 -21.52
N VAL A 306 -0.33 1.78 -22.64
CA VAL A 306 1.12 1.63 -22.80
C VAL A 306 1.53 2.31 -24.09
N ALA A 307 2.58 3.12 -24.04
CA ALA A 307 3.12 3.71 -25.26
C ALA A 307 4.63 3.88 -25.21
N GLU A 308 5.23 3.55 -26.34
CA GLU A 308 6.67 3.74 -26.61
C GLU A 308 6.83 4.49 -27.93
N GLU A 309 7.77 5.43 -27.99
CA GLU A 309 7.91 6.28 -29.17
C GLU A 309 8.18 5.50 -30.46
N ARG A 310 8.91 4.38 -30.35
CA ARG A 310 9.25 3.53 -31.50
C ARG A 310 8.17 2.54 -31.89
N TYR A 311 7.36 2.13 -30.93
CA TYR A 311 6.42 1.01 -31.10
C TYR A 311 4.95 1.45 -31.10
N GLY A 312 4.71 2.76 -30.89
CA GLY A 312 3.35 3.30 -30.84
C GLY A 312 2.70 3.09 -29.48
N CYS A 313 1.37 3.00 -29.46
CA CYS A 313 0.60 2.78 -28.24
C CYS A 313 -0.33 1.59 -28.36
N ASP A 314 -0.63 0.97 -27.21
CA ASP A 314 -1.56 -0.16 -27.09
C ASP A 314 -2.24 -0.12 -25.71
N ILE A 315 -3.37 -0.82 -25.61
CA ILE A 315 -4.00 -1.13 -24.32
C ILE A 315 -3.66 -2.58 -24.00
N ASN A 316 -2.63 -2.76 -23.20
CA ASN A 316 -2.06 -4.07 -22.90
C ASN A 316 -2.21 -4.43 -21.42
N THR A 317 -1.85 -5.65 -21.03
CA THR A 317 -1.90 -6.07 -19.64
C THR A 317 -0.60 -5.78 -18.89
N ARG A 318 -0.74 -5.51 -17.59
CA ARG A 318 0.34 -5.36 -16.62
C ARG A 318 -0.04 -6.10 -15.35
N PHE A 319 0.95 -6.54 -14.58
CA PHE A 319 0.67 -7.12 -13.29
C PHE A 319 -0.02 -6.11 -12.37
N ARG A 320 -1.08 -6.55 -11.71
CA ARG A 320 -1.91 -5.70 -10.84
C ARG A 320 -1.15 -5.13 -9.64
N PHE A 321 -0.02 -5.72 -9.25
CA PHE A 321 0.85 -5.25 -8.18
C PHE A 321 1.89 -4.21 -8.64
N TRP A 322 2.04 -3.95 -9.94
CA TRP A 322 2.93 -2.89 -10.41
C TRP A 322 2.37 -1.50 -10.12
N GLY A 323 3.25 -0.59 -9.68
CA GLY A 323 2.91 0.82 -9.55
C GLY A 323 2.77 1.48 -10.92
N GLN A 324 1.64 2.11 -11.15
CA GLN A 324 1.33 2.80 -12.40
C GLN A 324 0.79 4.20 -12.10
N SER A 325 1.20 5.16 -12.92
CA SER A 325 0.60 6.49 -12.88
C SER A 325 -0.89 6.43 -13.19
N ILE A 326 -1.67 7.27 -12.54
CA ILE A 326 -3.12 7.34 -12.72
C ILE A 326 -3.52 8.70 -13.29
N ARG A 327 -4.17 8.68 -14.47
CA ARG A 327 -4.83 9.83 -15.05
C ARG A 327 -6.35 9.67 -14.94
N PRO A 328 -6.99 10.32 -13.97
CA PRO A 328 -8.43 10.17 -13.76
C PRO A 328 -9.30 10.65 -14.91
N VAL A 329 -10.52 10.11 -14.94
CA VAL A 329 -11.60 10.59 -15.80
C VAL A 329 -12.81 11.04 -14.98
N MET A 330 -13.60 11.93 -15.54
CA MET A 330 -14.88 12.37 -15.01
C MET A 330 -16.01 11.92 -15.96
N LYS A 331 -16.98 11.20 -15.37
CA LYS A 331 -18.16 10.68 -16.09
C LYS A 331 -19.40 11.54 -15.87
#